data_be826ee2c1f1450fd5b494f5652779da
#
_entry.id   be826ee2c1f1450fd5b494f5652779da
#
_cell.length_a   1.000
_cell.length_b   1.000
_cell.length_c   1.000
_cell.angle_alpha   90.00
_cell.angle_beta   90.00
_cell.angle_gamma   90.00
#
_symmetry.space_group_name_H-M   'P 1'
#
loop_
_entity.id
_entity.type
_entity.pdbx_description
1 polymer ?
#
loop_
_entity_poly.entity_id
_entity_poly.type
_entity_poly.pdbx_seq_one_letter_code
_entity_poly.pdbx_strand_id
1 'polypeptide(L)'
;MDPSVTQVRQAASPGLEEYNPFTDAKPAPKTAGSTVNTQPAIMKPTEEPPAYSQTQEQSRGAAELLRRQEELERKAAELDRREREMQSLSASGGRKNNWPPLPENFPVGPCFYHDITVDIPVEFQKTVKIMYYLWMFHTGTLLANMVGCMAWFIVDASRGVDFGLSILWLMLFTPCSFVCWYRPLYGAFRSDSSFRFFVFFFVYICQFGIYVLQSIGIRGWGASGWISALTGLNQSIPVGIIMILIAALFTSLAVMSLIMFKKVHAMYRTTGASFERAQQEFATGVMSNKTVQAAAANAASKAAQGTFKEQI
;
A
#
# COMPACT_ATOMS: atom_id res chain seq x y z
N MET A 1 30.19 4.87 -51.11
CA MET A 1 29.28 6.00 -51.30
C MET A 1 28.65 6.30 -49.96
N ASP A 2 29.08 7.30 -49.44
CA ASP A 2 28.89 8.18 -48.29
C ASP A 2 27.92 7.81 -47.15
N PRO A 3 28.42 7.70 -45.94
CA PRO A 3 27.58 7.69 -44.71
C PRO A 3 27.60 9.10 -44.12
N SER A 4 26.52 9.84 -44.23
CA SER A 4 26.33 11.11 -43.54
C SER A 4 25.90 10.85 -42.08
N VAL A 5 26.84 11.03 -41.17
CA VAL A 5 26.66 11.07 -39.73
C VAL A 5 25.96 12.36 -39.34
N THR A 6 24.72 12.27 -38.89
CA THR A 6 24.00 13.39 -38.30
C THR A 6 24.32 13.43 -36.80
N GLN A 7 25.24 14.28 -36.38
CA GLN A 7 25.48 14.64 -34.99
C GLN A 7 24.28 15.44 -34.47
N VAL A 8 23.51 14.85 -33.55
CA VAL A 8 22.57 15.58 -32.71
C VAL A 8 23.35 16.28 -31.62
N ARG A 9 23.43 17.58 -31.73
CA ARG A 9 24.01 18.50 -30.77
C ARG A 9 23.12 18.48 -29.50
N GLN A 10 23.59 17.87 -28.43
CA GLN A 10 23.00 18.00 -27.09
C GLN A 10 23.19 19.43 -26.64
N ALA A 11 22.09 20.18 -26.52
CA ALA A 11 22.06 21.46 -25.85
C ALA A 11 22.16 21.18 -24.33
N ALA A 12 23.28 21.56 -23.75
CA ALA A 12 23.51 21.57 -22.32
C ALA A 12 22.54 22.57 -21.67
N SER A 13 21.74 22.12 -20.72
CA SER A 13 20.99 22.97 -19.81
C SER A 13 21.95 23.78 -18.96
N PRO A 14 21.72 25.10 -18.70
CA PRO A 14 22.57 25.87 -17.80
C PRO A 14 22.48 25.30 -16.40
N GLY A 15 23.65 24.96 -15.84
CA GLY A 15 23.81 24.44 -14.50
C GLY A 15 23.28 25.42 -13.45
N LEU A 16 22.63 24.88 -12.47
CA LEU A 16 22.40 25.54 -11.19
C LEU A 16 23.77 25.81 -10.56
N GLU A 17 24.25 27.05 -10.67
CA GLU A 17 25.43 27.49 -9.92
C GLU A 17 25.10 27.43 -8.43
N GLU A 18 25.93 26.70 -7.71
CA GLU A 18 25.88 26.58 -6.26
C GLU A 18 26.13 27.97 -5.64
N TYR A 19 25.05 28.64 -5.19
CA TYR A 19 25.15 29.95 -4.54
C TYR A 19 25.81 29.79 -3.18
N ASN A 20 27.11 30.22 -3.11
CA ASN A 20 27.87 30.32 -1.87
C ASN A 20 27.94 31.79 -1.41
N PRO A 21 27.18 32.19 -0.38
CA PRO A 21 27.12 33.58 0.06
C PRO A 21 28.42 34.13 0.70
N PHE A 22 29.48 33.30 0.82
CA PHE A 22 30.72 33.68 1.47
C PHE A 22 31.92 33.86 0.51
N THR A 23 31.76 33.75 -0.80
CA THR A 23 32.87 33.83 -1.77
C THR A 23 32.90 35.08 -2.62
N ASP A 24 31.95 36.01 -2.52
CA ASP A 24 31.93 37.25 -3.32
C ASP A 24 32.60 38.42 -2.61
N ALA A 25 33.90 38.36 -2.45
CA ALA A 25 34.74 39.54 -2.24
C ALA A 25 35.31 39.99 -3.59
N LYS A 26 34.62 40.84 -4.33
CA LYS A 26 35.07 41.43 -5.57
C LYS A 26 36.01 42.59 -5.25
N PRO A 27 37.27 42.63 -5.75
CA PRO A 27 38.16 43.79 -5.53
C PRO A 27 37.72 44.98 -6.40
N ALA A 28 37.64 46.14 -5.78
CA ALA A 28 37.32 47.40 -6.43
C ALA A 28 38.43 47.89 -7.34
N PRO A 29 38.13 48.58 -8.47
CA PRO A 29 39.17 49.10 -9.39
C PRO A 29 39.81 50.34 -8.81
N LYS A 30 41.14 50.41 -8.91
CA LYS A 30 41.97 51.58 -8.64
C LYS A 30 41.77 52.61 -9.74
N THR A 31 41.35 53.83 -9.37
CA THR A 31 41.55 55.03 -10.18
C THR A 31 42.34 56.06 -9.36
N ALA A 32 43.31 56.60 -10.02
CA ALA A 32 44.30 57.48 -9.48
C ALA A 32 43.79 58.94 -9.35
N GLY A 33 44.25 59.60 -8.29
CA GLY A 33 44.70 60.96 -8.33
C GLY A 33 43.71 62.11 -8.12
N SER A 34 43.66 62.68 -6.95
CA SER A 34 43.94 64.13 -6.81
C SER A 34 43.97 64.50 -5.35
N THR A 35 45.03 65.19 -4.99
CA THR A 35 45.29 65.84 -3.73
C THR A 35 44.40 66.99 -3.44
N VAL A 36 43.79 67.10 -2.22
CA VAL A 36 43.54 68.32 -1.53
C VAL A 36 43.30 68.08 -0.03
N ASN A 37 44.21 68.55 0.72
CA ASN A 37 44.24 69.17 2.05
C ASN A 37 43.19 68.80 3.12
N THR A 38 43.74 68.38 4.15
CA THR A 38 43.34 67.91 5.44
C THR A 38 42.80 68.97 6.40
N GLN A 39 41.78 68.62 7.13
CA GLN A 39 41.59 68.90 8.54
C GLN A 39 41.06 67.68 9.26
N PRO A 40 41.50 67.35 10.46
CA PRO A 40 40.99 66.20 11.19
C PRO A 40 39.58 66.53 11.73
N ALA A 41 38.57 65.85 11.20
CA ALA A 41 37.25 65.87 11.80
C ALA A 41 37.29 65.13 13.11
N ILE A 42 37.06 65.83 14.20
CA ILE A 42 36.76 65.27 15.51
C ILE A 42 35.41 64.56 15.40
N MET A 43 35.47 63.27 15.36
CA MET A 43 34.27 62.46 15.50
C MET A 43 33.75 62.59 16.92
N LYS A 44 32.57 63.16 17.07
CA LYS A 44 31.78 63.07 18.32
C LYS A 44 31.47 61.60 18.57
N PRO A 45 31.58 61.09 19.83
CA PRO A 45 31.14 59.75 20.15
C PRO A 45 29.61 59.61 19.82
N THR A 46 29.29 58.76 18.89
CA THR A 46 27.90 58.34 18.68
C THR A 46 27.57 57.47 19.90
N GLU A 47 26.55 57.91 20.65
CA GLU A 47 26.00 57.10 21.73
C GLU A 47 25.62 55.71 21.14
N GLU A 48 26.32 54.66 21.57
CA GLU A 48 25.98 53.30 21.29
C GLU A 48 24.58 53.06 21.87
N PRO A 49 23.62 52.52 21.08
CA PRO A 49 22.31 52.12 21.61
C PRO A 49 22.55 51.00 22.65
N PRO A 50 21.77 50.99 23.75
CA PRO A 50 22.00 50.09 24.86
C PRO A 50 21.90 48.59 24.41
N ALA A 51 22.97 47.84 24.69
CA ALA A 51 23.15 46.42 24.28
C ALA A 51 22.18 45.42 24.95
N TYR A 52 21.12 45.91 25.60
CA TYR A 52 20.25 45.08 26.44
C TYR A 52 19.11 44.35 25.71
N SER A 53 18.67 44.80 24.53
CA SER A 53 17.59 44.16 23.84
C SER A 53 17.99 42.92 23.02
N GLN A 54 19.19 42.93 22.42
CA GLN A 54 19.68 41.81 21.62
C GLN A 54 19.99 40.55 22.44
N THR A 55 20.50 40.74 23.68
CA THR A 55 20.86 39.62 24.56
C THR A 55 19.65 38.87 25.09
N GLN A 56 18.51 39.54 25.27
CA GLN A 56 17.28 38.91 25.75
C GLN A 56 16.55 38.08 24.64
N GLU A 57 16.55 38.55 23.40
CA GLU A 57 15.98 37.79 22.28
C GLU A 57 16.85 36.57 21.94
N GLN A 58 18.16 36.69 21.94
CA GLN A 58 19.08 35.56 21.75
C GLN A 58 18.95 34.50 22.85
N SER A 59 18.80 34.94 24.12
CA SER A 59 18.60 33.96 25.22
C SER A 59 17.26 33.25 25.17
N ARG A 60 16.18 33.93 24.71
CA ARG A 60 14.89 33.31 24.48
C ARG A 60 14.90 32.32 23.32
N GLY A 61 15.56 32.69 22.20
CA GLY A 61 15.74 31.79 21.04
C GLY A 61 16.56 30.55 21.41
N ALA A 62 17.66 30.72 22.19
CA ALA A 62 18.46 29.58 22.66
C ALA A 62 17.66 28.65 23.61
N ALA A 63 16.85 29.22 24.50
CA ALA A 63 16.00 28.45 25.41
C ALA A 63 14.90 27.67 24.65
N GLU A 64 14.34 28.26 23.59
CA GLU A 64 13.37 27.57 22.75
C GLU A 64 14.01 26.44 21.94
N LEU A 65 15.20 26.65 21.41
CA LEU A 65 15.95 25.61 20.70
C LEU A 65 16.30 24.44 21.62
N LEU A 66 16.75 24.71 22.85
CA LEU A 66 17.01 23.68 23.85
C LEU A 66 15.76 22.87 24.20
N ARG A 67 14.61 23.52 24.35
CA ARG A 67 13.34 22.82 24.58
C ARG A 67 12.94 21.92 23.41
N ARG A 68 13.12 22.39 22.17
CA ARG A 68 12.86 21.58 20.97
C ARG A 68 13.83 20.40 20.87
N GLN A 69 15.08 20.61 21.22
CA GLN A 69 16.08 19.54 21.24
C GLN A 69 15.74 18.48 22.28
N GLU A 70 15.36 18.89 23.49
CA GLU A 70 14.94 17.98 24.55
C GLU A 70 13.67 17.18 24.16
N GLU A 71 12.71 17.84 23.51
CA GLU A 71 11.51 17.16 22.99
C GLU A 71 11.86 16.14 21.88
N LEU A 72 12.78 16.47 20.98
CA LEU A 72 13.25 15.55 19.93
C LEU A 72 14.01 14.37 20.52
N GLU A 73 14.89 14.60 21.51
CA GLU A 73 15.61 13.54 22.22
C GLU A 73 14.66 12.61 22.97
N ARG A 74 13.62 13.16 23.59
CA ARG A 74 12.59 12.37 24.25
C ARG A 74 11.80 11.52 23.26
N LYS A 75 11.42 12.08 22.11
CA LYS A 75 10.74 11.33 21.02
C LYS A 75 11.65 10.24 20.43
N ALA A 76 12.93 10.54 20.24
CA ALA A 76 13.93 9.58 19.76
C ALA A 76 14.09 8.41 20.75
N ALA A 77 14.20 8.70 22.05
CA ALA A 77 14.30 7.66 23.08
C ALA A 77 13.01 6.78 23.17
N GLU A 78 11.82 7.38 22.95
CA GLU A 78 10.57 6.63 22.92
C GLU A 78 10.49 5.72 21.69
N LEU A 79 10.95 6.19 20.52
CA LEU A 79 11.02 5.40 19.29
C LEU A 79 12.01 4.23 19.43
N ASP A 80 13.19 4.49 19.97
CA ASP A 80 14.19 3.45 20.26
C ASP A 80 13.66 2.38 21.22
N ARG A 81 12.89 2.80 22.24
CA ARG A 81 12.26 1.84 23.16
C ARG A 81 11.25 0.98 22.42
N ARG A 82 10.38 1.56 21.62
CA ARG A 82 9.39 0.82 20.82
C ARG A 82 10.06 -0.11 19.81
N GLU A 83 11.15 0.33 19.20
CA GLU A 83 11.92 -0.51 18.28
C GLU A 83 12.54 -1.72 19.00
N ARG A 84 13.14 -1.54 20.17
CA ARG A 84 13.67 -2.64 20.98
C ARG A 84 12.56 -3.60 21.46
N GLU A 85 11.39 -3.08 21.86
CA GLU A 85 10.23 -3.90 22.19
C GLU A 85 9.77 -4.73 20.99
N MET A 86 9.73 -4.13 19.80
CA MET A 86 9.39 -4.85 18.56
C MET A 86 10.45 -5.88 18.16
N GLN A 87 11.74 -5.57 18.32
CA GLN A 87 12.84 -6.50 18.06
C GLN A 87 12.82 -7.67 19.07
N SER A 88 12.55 -7.41 20.35
CA SER A 88 12.43 -8.46 21.37
C SER A 88 11.24 -9.39 21.11
N LEU A 89 10.11 -8.85 20.67
CA LEU A 89 8.93 -9.63 20.25
C LEU A 89 9.22 -10.47 19.00
N SER A 90 10.07 -9.97 18.10
CA SER A 90 10.51 -10.71 16.92
C SER A 90 11.51 -11.81 17.24
N ALA A 91 12.39 -11.58 18.22
CA ALA A 91 13.41 -12.53 18.66
C ALA A 91 12.87 -13.66 19.55
N SER A 92 11.76 -13.42 20.27
CA SER A 92 11.15 -14.40 21.19
C SER A 92 10.24 -15.45 20.51
N GLY A 93 10.45 -15.74 19.22
CA GLY A 93 9.75 -16.85 18.55
C GLY A 93 8.47 -16.45 17.80
N GLY A 94 8.49 -15.32 17.13
CA GLY A 94 7.42 -14.92 16.22
C GLY A 94 6.18 -14.40 16.95
N ARG A 95 5.59 -13.32 16.47
CA ARG A 95 4.31 -12.83 16.98
C ARG A 95 3.27 -13.94 16.87
N LYS A 96 2.63 -14.28 18.02
CA LYS A 96 1.59 -15.30 18.05
C LYS A 96 0.49 -14.94 17.04
N ASN A 97 0.15 -15.89 16.17
CA ASN A 97 -0.93 -15.70 15.22
C ASN A 97 -2.24 -15.38 15.96
N ASN A 98 -3.00 -14.42 15.46
CA ASN A 98 -4.24 -13.95 16.07
C ASN A 98 -5.44 -13.96 15.09
N TRP A 99 -5.22 -14.35 13.84
CA TRP A 99 -6.26 -14.33 12.82
C TRP A 99 -6.34 -15.67 12.05
N PRO A 100 -7.53 -16.21 11.73
CA PRO A 100 -8.87 -15.72 12.07
C PRO A 100 -9.19 -15.85 13.59
N PRO A 101 -9.98 -14.92 14.15
CA PRO A 101 -10.33 -14.93 15.57
C PRO A 101 -11.40 -16.00 15.85
N LEU A 102 -11.01 -17.26 15.75
CA LEU A 102 -11.88 -18.40 15.99
C LEU A 102 -11.82 -18.83 17.46
N PRO A 103 -12.90 -19.39 18.03
CA PRO A 103 -12.88 -19.99 19.35
C PRO A 103 -11.82 -21.08 19.47
N GLU A 104 -11.22 -21.27 20.64
CA GLU A 104 -10.15 -22.27 20.88
C GLU A 104 -10.58 -23.70 20.54
N ASN A 105 -11.87 -24.00 20.61
CA ASN A 105 -12.43 -25.31 20.27
C ASN A 105 -12.61 -25.56 18.76
N PHE A 106 -12.25 -24.59 17.91
CA PHE A 106 -12.38 -24.77 16.47
C PHE A 106 -11.20 -25.58 15.90
N PRO A 107 -11.42 -26.53 14.96
CA PRO A 107 -10.39 -27.42 14.46
C PRO A 107 -9.26 -26.70 13.72
N VAL A 108 -9.45 -25.44 13.34
CA VAL A 108 -8.46 -24.60 12.67
C VAL A 108 -8.07 -23.46 13.60
N GLY A 109 -6.80 -23.46 14.04
CA GLY A 109 -6.27 -22.35 14.84
C GLY A 109 -5.93 -21.12 14.01
N PRO A 110 -5.57 -20.00 14.67
CA PRO A 110 -5.16 -18.79 13.97
C PRO A 110 -3.90 -19.04 13.12
N CYS A 111 -4.00 -18.75 11.82
CA CYS A 111 -2.96 -19.07 10.83
C CYS A 111 -1.95 -17.94 10.59
N PHE A 112 -2.31 -16.67 10.91
CA PHE A 112 -1.45 -15.51 10.69
C PHE A 112 -1.64 -14.43 11.74
N TYR A 113 -0.63 -13.57 11.81
CA TYR A 113 -0.70 -12.35 12.61
C TYR A 113 -1.35 -11.23 11.78
N HIS A 114 -2.32 -10.54 12.36
CA HIS A 114 -3.05 -9.45 11.73
C HIS A 114 -3.28 -8.33 12.76
N ASP A 115 -2.56 -7.22 12.59
CA ASP A 115 -2.74 -6.01 13.38
C ASP A 115 -2.43 -4.79 12.50
N ILE A 116 -3.49 -4.08 12.09
CA ILE A 116 -3.37 -2.92 11.20
C ILE A 116 -2.65 -1.76 11.90
N THR A 117 -2.79 -1.64 13.20
CA THR A 117 -2.26 -0.49 13.95
C THR A 117 -0.76 -0.58 14.18
N VAL A 118 -0.24 -1.80 14.28
CA VAL A 118 1.19 -2.08 14.53
C VAL A 118 1.95 -2.27 13.22
N ASP A 119 1.35 -2.98 12.25
CA ASP A 119 2.05 -3.40 11.05
C ASP A 119 2.01 -2.38 9.90
N ILE A 120 1.00 -1.48 9.89
CA ILE A 120 0.77 -0.58 8.75
C ILE A 120 1.10 0.86 9.14
N PRO A 121 1.83 1.62 8.30
CA PRO A 121 2.06 3.06 8.52
C PRO A 121 0.76 3.82 8.71
N VAL A 122 0.75 4.81 9.62
CA VAL A 122 -0.45 5.53 10.07
C VAL A 122 -1.26 6.12 8.91
N GLU A 123 -0.57 6.61 7.89
CA GLU A 123 -1.17 7.21 6.68
C GLU A 123 -2.04 6.21 5.88
N PHE A 124 -1.71 4.92 5.89
CA PHE A 124 -2.40 3.87 5.14
C PHE A 124 -3.42 3.07 5.97
N GLN A 125 -3.35 3.14 7.30
CA GLN A 125 -4.20 2.36 8.21
C GLN A 125 -5.69 2.50 7.90
N LYS A 126 -6.16 3.74 7.65
CA LYS A 126 -7.56 4.01 7.34
C LYS A 126 -8.02 3.27 6.08
N THR A 127 -7.17 3.24 5.05
CA THR A 127 -7.50 2.58 3.78
C THR A 127 -7.51 1.07 3.93
N VAL A 128 -6.50 0.49 4.58
CA VAL A 128 -6.44 -0.95 4.85
C VAL A 128 -7.62 -1.40 5.73
N LYS A 129 -8.01 -0.60 6.74
CA LYS A 129 -9.18 -0.86 7.59
C LYS A 129 -10.49 -0.87 6.79
N ILE A 130 -10.69 0.09 5.87
CA ILE A 130 -11.86 0.11 5.00
C ILE A 130 -11.88 -1.12 4.08
N MET A 131 -10.73 -1.54 3.54
CA MET A 131 -10.64 -2.75 2.72
C MET A 131 -10.97 -4.02 3.51
N TYR A 132 -10.56 -4.08 4.79
CA TYR A 132 -10.95 -5.16 5.68
C TYR A 132 -12.48 -5.21 5.89
N TYR A 133 -13.09 -4.05 6.16
CA TYR A 133 -14.55 -3.97 6.29
C TYR A 133 -15.27 -4.29 4.97
N LEU A 134 -14.69 -3.95 3.82
CA LEU A 134 -15.24 -4.34 2.52
C LEU A 134 -15.24 -5.86 2.33
N TRP A 135 -14.18 -6.54 2.78
CA TRP A 135 -14.14 -8.00 2.80
C TRP A 135 -15.22 -8.59 3.74
N MET A 136 -15.38 -8.04 4.94
CA MET A 136 -16.45 -8.47 5.87
C MET A 136 -17.83 -8.22 5.28
N PHE A 137 -18.05 -7.08 4.63
CA PHE A 137 -19.30 -6.74 3.95
C PHE A 137 -19.61 -7.73 2.80
N HIS A 138 -18.58 -8.12 2.03
CA HIS A 138 -18.71 -9.18 1.03
C HIS A 138 -19.17 -10.52 1.66
N THR A 139 -18.51 -10.94 2.74
CA THR A 139 -18.87 -12.17 3.45
C THR A 139 -20.33 -12.12 3.97
N GLY A 140 -20.72 -11.00 4.58
CA GLY A 140 -22.10 -10.77 5.03
C GLY A 140 -23.12 -10.79 3.87
N THR A 141 -22.74 -10.22 2.72
CA THR A 141 -23.59 -10.24 1.52
C THR A 141 -23.73 -11.65 0.94
N LEU A 142 -22.68 -12.47 0.96
CA LEU A 142 -22.74 -13.87 0.55
C LEU A 142 -23.65 -14.69 1.48
N LEU A 143 -23.59 -14.42 2.79
CA LEU A 143 -24.52 -15.05 3.75
C LEU A 143 -25.98 -14.65 3.49
N ALA A 144 -26.23 -13.36 3.27
CA ALA A 144 -27.56 -12.89 2.89
C ALA A 144 -28.04 -13.51 1.56
N ASN A 145 -27.14 -13.66 0.58
CA ASN A 145 -27.42 -14.33 -0.69
C ASN A 145 -27.83 -15.80 -0.49
N MET A 146 -27.15 -16.53 0.37
CA MET A 146 -27.53 -17.91 0.70
C MET A 146 -28.94 -17.96 1.28
N VAL A 147 -29.30 -17.05 2.19
CA VAL A 147 -30.67 -16.97 2.75
C VAL A 147 -31.70 -16.60 1.68
N GLY A 148 -31.35 -15.66 0.77
CA GLY A 148 -32.24 -15.31 -0.35
C GLY A 148 -32.47 -16.45 -1.32
N CYS A 149 -31.42 -17.18 -1.70
CA CYS A 149 -31.54 -18.38 -2.55
C CYS A 149 -32.32 -19.50 -1.85
N MET A 150 -32.14 -19.68 -0.54
CA MET A 150 -32.94 -20.62 0.27
C MET A 150 -34.41 -20.24 0.28
N ALA A 151 -34.75 -18.98 0.50
CA ALA A 151 -36.12 -18.49 0.48
C ALA A 151 -36.76 -18.72 -0.89
N TRP A 152 -36.03 -18.52 -1.98
CA TRP A 152 -36.50 -18.78 -3.32
C TRP A 152 -36.72 -20.31 -3.57
N PHE A 153 -35.78 -21.15 -3.11
CA PHE A 153 -35.92 -22.61 -3.20
C PHE A 153 -37.13 -23.16 -2.46
N ILE A 154 -37.51 -22.58 -1.31
CA ILE A 154 -38.73 -22.97 -0.57
C ILE A 154 -39.98 -22.70 -1.38
N VAL A 155 -40.01 -21.62 -2.18
CA VAL A 155 -41.15 -21.26 -3.03
C VAL A 155 -41.17 -22.03 -4.36
N ASP A 156 -39.98 -22.28 -4.92
CA ASP A 156 -39.81 -22.97 -6.20
C ASP A 156 -38.70 -24.03 -6.09
N ALA A 157 -39.06 -25.28 -5.92
CA ALA A 157 -38.13 -26.40 -5.75
C ALA A 157 -37.15 -26.55 -6.94
N SER A 158 -37.44 -25.97 -8.12
CA SER A 158 -36.53 -25.98 -9.28
C SER A 158 -35.28 -25.15 -9.04
N ARG A 159 -35.25 -24.31 -7.98
CA ARG A 159 -34.14 -23.44 -7.60
C ARG A 159 -33.10 -24.09 -6.65
N GLY A 160 -33.18 -25.40 -6.48
CA GLY A 160 -32.23 -26.13 -5.63
C GLY A 160 -30.77 -25.97 -6.06
N VAL A 161 -30.50 -25.85 -7.37
CA VAL A 161 -29.16 -25.59 -7.91
C VAL A 161 -28.65 -24.21 -7.48
N ASP A 162 -29.49 -23.18 -7.58
CA ASP A 162 -29.10 -21.81 -7.12
C ASP A 162 -28.79 -21.80 -5.63
N PHE A 163 -29.58 -22.49 -4.81
CA PHE A 163 -29.33 -22.61 -3.38
C PHE A 163 -28.02 -23.38 -3.10
N GLY A 164 -27.81 -24.53 -3.72
CA GLY A 164 -26.58 -25.31 -3.56
C GLY A 164 -25.31 -24.51 -3.95
N LEU A 165 -25.37 -23.80 -5.08
CA LEU A 165 -24.29 -22.93 -5.53
C LEU A 165 -24.05 -21.74 -4.58
N SER A 166 -25.10 -21.17 -3.99
CA SER A 166 -24.94 -20.06 -3.03
C SER A 166 -24.16 -20.48 -1.77
N ILE A 167 -24.35 -21.72 -1.29
CA ILE A 167 -23.56 -22.30 -0.20
C ILE A 167 -22.10 -22.47 -0.64
N LEU A 168 -21.88 -23.02 -1.85
CA LEU A 168 -20.54 -23.19 -2.40
C LEU A 168 -19.81 -21.86 -2.52
N TRP A 169 -20.46 -20.80 -3.01
CA TRP A 169 -19.87 -19.47 -3.14
C TRP A 169 -19.52 -18.85 -1.79
N LEU A 170 -20.38 -19.03 -0.77
CA LEU A 170 -20.09 -18.57 0.58
C LEU A 170 -18.83 -19.24 1.13
N MET A 171 -18.73 -20.56 1.04
CA MET A 171 -17.61 -21.35 1.57
C MET A 171 -16.31 -21.11 0.80
N LEU A 172 -16.39 -20.90 -0.52
CA LEU A 172 -15.23 -20.72 -1.38
C LEU A 172 -14.74 -19.26 -1.37
N PHE A 173 -15.63 -18.29 -1.65
CA PHE A 173 -15.21 -16.90 -1.83
C PHE A 173 -14.80 -16.23 -0.52
N THR A 174 -15.36 -16.62 0.63
CA THR A 174 -14.98 -16.02 1.92
C THR A 174 -13.48 -16.20 2.22
N PRO A 175 -12.91 -17.41 2.29
CA PRO A 175 -11.50 -17.58 2.53
C PRO A 175 -10.64 -17.18 1.31
N CYS A 176 -11.07 -17.52 0.08
CA CYS A 176 -10.30 -17.17 -1.11
C CYS A 176 -10.11 -15.67 -1.28
N SER A 177 -11.15 -14.87 -1.09
CA SER A 177 -11.04 -13.42 -1.20
C SER A 177 -10.07 -12.84 -0.17
N PHE A 178 -10.08 -13.36 1.07
CA PHE A 178 -9.14 -12.94 2.08
C PHE A 178 -7.69 -13.25 1.68
N VAL A 179 -7.41 -14.47 1.25
CA VAL A 179 -6.05 -14.91 0.90
C VAL A 179 -5.58 -14.29 -0.41
N CYS A 180 -6.45 -14.20 -1.42
CA CYS A 180 -6.06 -13.83 -2.77
C CYS A 180 -5.89 -12.33 -2.99
N TRP A 181 -6.70 -11.47 -2.35
CA TRP A 181 -6.57 -10.03 -2.56
C TRP A 181 -6.34 -9.23 -1.27
N TYR A 182 -7.01 -9.58 -0.15
CA TYR A 182 -6.84 -8.81 1.07
C TYR A 182 -5.44 -8.97 1.69
N ARG A 183 -4.97 -10.19 1.81
CA ARG A 183 -3.63 -10.47 2.35
C ARG A 183 -2.48 -9.89 1.51
N PRO A 184 -2.48 -9.97 0.17
CA PRO A 184 -1.52 -9.25 -0.67
C PRO A 184 -1.56 -7.73 -0.45
N LEU A 185 -2.75 -7.12 -0.36
CA LEU A 185 -2.90 -5.70 -0.06
C LEU A 185 -2.27 -5.33 1.29
N TYR A 186 -2.63 -6.08 2.34
CA TYR A 186 -2.07 -5.89 3.68
C TYR A 186 -0.54 -5.99 3.67
N GLY A 187 -0.01 -7.03 3.03
CA GLY A 187 1.43 -7.22 2.90
C GLY A 187 2.12 -6.16 2.04
N ALA A 188 1.45 -5.61 1.03
CA ALA A 188 1.98 -4.56 0.19
C ALA A 188 2.22 -3.26 0.98
N PHE A 189 1.23 -2.83 1.78
CA PHE A 189 1.39 -1.67 2.66
C PHE A 189 2.31 -1.90 3.86
N ARG A 190 2.41 -3.15 4.34
CA ARG A 190 3.31 -3.50 5.44
C ARG A 190 4.78 -3.47 5.04
N SER A 191 5.12 -3.95 3.86
CA SER A 191 6.50 -4.12 3.40
C SER A 191 6.90 -3.20 2.25
N ASP A 192 6.03 -2.28 1.85
CA ASP A 192 6.19 -1.41 0.67
C ASP A 192 6.63 -2.18 -0.58
N SER A 193 6.03 -3.37 -0.79
CA SER A 193 6.40 -4.27 -1.88
C SER A 193 5.59 -3.97 -3.14
N SER A 194 6.26 -3.56 -4.21
CA SER A 194 5.65 -3.33 -5.53
C SER A 194 5.06 -4.60 -6.13
N PHE A 195 5.69 -5.75 -5.90
CA PHE A 195 5.19 -7.04 -6.39
C PHE A 195 3.84 -7.41 -5.76
N ARG A 196 3.68 -7.21 -4.43
CA ARG A 196 2.42 -7.49 -3.74
C ARG A 196 1.30 -6.55 -4.17
N PHE A 197 1.60 -5.28 -4.46
CA PHE A 197 0.64 -4.36 -5.06
C PHE A 197 0.20 -4.84 -6.44
N PHE A 198 1.12 -5.31 -7.28
CA PHE A 198 0.80 -5.87 -8.59
C PHE A 198 -0.13 -7.08 -8.49
N VAL A 199 0.19 -8.04 -7.62
CA VAL A 199 -0.68 -9.21 -7.34
C VAL A 199 -2.05 -8.77 -6.87
N PHE A 200 -2.11 -7.81 -5.93
CA PHE A 200 -3.38 -7.26 -5.46
C PHE A 200 -4.20 -6.69 -6.61
N PHE A 201 -3.64 -5.82 -7.45
CA PHE A 201 -4.40 -5.20 -8.54
C PHE A 201 -4.94 -6.23 -9.53
N PHE A 202 -4.12 -7.19 -9.90
CA PHE A 202 -4.53 -8.25 -10.83
C PHE A 202 -5.72 -9.06 -10.27
N VAL A 203 -5.60 -9.55 -9.04
CA VAL A 203 -6.64 -10.38 -8.42
C VAL A 203 -7.89 -9.55 -8.10
N TYR A 204 -7.70 -8.29 -7.68
CA TYR A 204 -8.82 -7.43 -7.30
C TYR A 204 -9.68 -7.00 -8.50
N ILE A 205 -9.10 -6.87 -9.70
CA ILE A 205 -9.87 -6.69 -10.94
C ILE A 205 -10.76 -7.89 -11.19
N CYS A 206 -10.25 -9.12 -11.03
CA CYS A 206 -11.05 -10.34 -11.14
C CYS A 206 -12.18 -10.37 -10.10
N GLN A 207 -11.87 -10.01 -8.86
CA GLN A 207 -12.85 -9.92 -7.77
C GLN A 207 -13.94 -8.87 -8.07
N PHE A 208 -13.57 -7.73 -8.62
CA PHE A 208 -14.53 -6.72 -9.08
C PHE A 208 -15.47 -7.28 -10.15
N GLY A 209 -14.95 -8.03 -11.13
CA GLY A 209 -15.74 -8.74 -12.13
C GLY A 209 -16.74 -9.70 -11.49
N ILE A 210 -16.34 -10.43 -10.45
CA ILE A 210 -17.22 -11.32 -9.68
C ILE A 210 -18.36 -10.53 -9.01
N TYR A 211 -18.08 -9.38 -8.40
CA TYR A 211 -19.12 -8.53 -7.78
C TYR A 211 -20.14 -8.04 -8.81
N VAL A 212 -19.68 -7.66 -10.00
CA VAL A 212 -20.57 -7.24 -11.10
C VAL A 212 -21.44 -8.41 -11.56
N LEU A 213 -20.88 -9.61 -11.76
CA LEU A 213 -21.64 -10.81 -12.16
C LEU A 213 -22.66 -11.20 -11.09
N GLN A 214 -22.31 -11.15 -9.82
CA GLN A 214 -23.22 -11.40 -8.71
C GLN A 214 -24.34 -10.36 -8.64
N SER A 215 -24.02 -9.08 -8.90
CA SER A 215 -25.01 -8.01 -8.99
C SER A 215 -26.00 -8.21 -10.13
N ILE A 216 -25.55 -8.66 -11.31
CA ILE A 216 -26.43 -9.00 -12.44
C ILE A 216 -27.36 -10.14 -12.05
N GLY A 217 -26.86 -11.20 -11.40
CA GLY A 217 -27.64 -12.31 -10.90
C GLY A 217 -28.14 -13.24 -12.00
N ILE A 218 -27.21 -13.86 -12.73
CA ILE A 218 -27.54 -14.84 -13.77
C ILE A 218 -28.21 -16.05 -13.12
N ARG A 219 -29.36 -16.47 -13.65
CA ARG A 219 -30.11 -17.63 -13.16
C ARG A 219 -29.29 -18.91 -13.29
N GLY A 220 -29.34 -19.76 -12.28
CA GLY A 220 -28.56 -21.00 -12.23
C GLY A 220 -27.11 -20.80 -11.77
N TRP A 221 -26.73 -19.59 -11.34
CA TRP A 221 -25.40 -19.27 -10.87
C TRP A 221 -25.33 -19.04 -9.34
N GLY A 222 -26.45 -19.21 -8.64
CA GLY A 222 -26.51 -19.11 -7.19
C GLY A 222 -26.33 -17.68 -6.65
N ALA A 223 -26.73 -16.66 -7.43
CA ALA A 223 -26.65 -15.26 -7.04
C ALA A 223 -28.01 -14.57 -7.17
N SER A 224 -28.49 -13.95 -6.07
CA SER A 224 -29.70 -13.15 -5.98
C SER A 224 -29.45 -11.73 -6.48
N GLY A 225 -28.90 -11.57 -7.70
CA GLY A 225 -28.75 -10.27 -8.34
C GLY A 225 -30.04 -9.82 -9.03
N TRP A 226 -29.97 -8.71 -9.79
CA TRP A 226 -31.13 -8.03 -10.34
C TRP A 226 -32.02 -8.93 -11.22
N ILE A 227 -31.42 -9.74 -12.12
CA ILE A 227 -32.23 -10.63 -13.01
C ILE A 227 -32.96 -11.70 -12.20
N SER A 228 -32.27 -12.35 -11.27
CA SER A 228 -32.84 -13.35 -10.38
C SER A 228 -33.93 -12.76 -9.47
N ALA A 229 -33.66 -11.55 -8.92
CA ALA A 229 -34.59 -10.84 -8.03
C ALA A 229 -35.90 -10.45 -8.73
N LEU A 230 -35.82 -9.91 -9.94
CA LEU A 230 -37.03 -9.60 -10.75
C LEU A 230 -37.81 -10.85 -11.13
N THR A 231 -37.10 -11.95 -11.40
CA THR A 231 -37.78 -13.26 -11.67
C THR A 231 -38.48 -13.77 -10.41
N GLY A 232 -37.80 -13.70 -9.24
CA GLY A 232 -38.38 -14.10 -7.96
C GLY A 232 -39.59 -13.25 -7.55
N LEU A 233 -39.60 -11.95 -7.89
CA LEU A 233 -40.71 -11.05 -7.63
C LEU A 233 -41.99 -11.46 -8.35
N ASN A 234 -41.87 -12.01 -9.57
CA ASN A 234 -43.01 -12.52 -10.33
C ASN A 234 -43.59 -13.82 -9.75
N GLN A 235 -42.81 -14.57 -8.99
CA GLN A 235 -43.22 -15.82 -8.35
C GLN A 235 -43.76 -15.59 -6.94
N SER A 236 -43.07 -14.75 -6.16
CA SER A 236 -43.44 -14.45 -4.78
C SER A 236 -42.93 -13.06 -4.40
N ILE A 237 -43.87 -12.15 -4.11
CA ILE A 237 -43.53 -10.77 -3.74
C ILE A 237 -42.56 -10.69 -2.53
N PRO A 238 -42.79 -11.39 -1.39
CA PRO A 238 -41.86 -11.34 -0.26
C PRO A 238 -40.46 -11.82 -0.62
N VAL A 239 -40.32 -12.90 -1.37
CA VAL A 239 -39.02 -13.44 -1.79
C VAL A 239 -38.33 -12.48 -2.73
N GLY A 240 -39.08 -11.95 -3.72
CA GLY A 240 -38.53 -10.95 -4.65
C GLY A 240 -37.98 -9.69 -3.96
N ILE A 241 -38.68 -9.20 -2.92
CA ILE A 241 -38.21 -8.05 -2.13
C ILE A 241 -36.88 -8.38 -1.42
N ILE A 242 -36.79 -9.54 -0.78
CA ILE A 242 -35.53 -9.98 -0.13
C ILE A 242 -34.38 -10.03 -1.16
N MET A 243 -34.65 -10.62 -2.34
CA MET A 243 -33.64 -10.73 -3.40
C MET A 243 -33.25 -9.39 -3.99
N ILE A 244 -34.16 -8.42 -4.09
CA ILE A 244 -33.88 -7.04 -4.53
C ILE A 244 -32.93 -6.36 -3.52
N LEU A 245 -33.15 -6.52 -2.22
CA LEU A 245 -32.25 -5.99 -1.19
C LEU A 245 -30.84 -6.60 -1.33
N ILE A 246 -30.75 -7.90 -1.60
CA ILE A 246 -29.47 -8.58 -1.82
C ILE A 246 -28.79 -8.08 -3.11
N ALA A 247 -29.55 -7.89 -4.19
CA ALA A 247 -29.02 -7.30 -5.43
C ALA A 247 -28.45 -5.89 -5.19
N ALA A 248 -29.12 -5.09 -4.36
CA ALA A 248 -28.61 -3.77 -3.95
C ALA A 248 -27.31 -3.87 -3.11
N LEU A 249 -27.18 -4.87 -2.24
CA LEU A 249 -25.93 -5.12 -1.49
C LEU A 249 -24.79 -5.50 -2.45
N PHE A 250 -24.99 -6.37 -3.42
CA PHE A 250 -23.99 -6.71 -4.43
C PHE A 250 -23.61 -5.50 -5.30
N THR A 251 -24.58 -4.67 -5.67
CA THR A 251 -24.34 -3.42 -6.40
C THR A 251 -23.48 -2.45 -5.56
N SER A 252 -23.81 -2.31 -4.28
CA SER A 252 -23.03 -1.51 -3.35
C SER A 252 -21.58 -2.01 -3.21
N LEU A 253 -21.39 -3.33 -3.16
CA LEU A 253 -20.05 -3.95 -3.17
C LEU A 253 -19.26 -3.58 -4.44
N ALA A 254 -19.89 -3.70 -5.62
CA ALA A 254 -19.23 -3.35 -6.88
C ALA A 254 -18.83 -1.87 -6.93
N VAL A 255 -19.73 -0.98 -6.52
CA VAL A 255 -19.44 0.47 -6.48
C VAL A 255 -18.32 0.80 -5.49
N MET A 256 -18.43 0.31 -4.25
CA MET A 256 -17.41 0.54 -3.21
C MET A 256 -16.06 -0.07 -3.60
N SER A 257 -16.07 -1.24 -4.22
CA SER A 257 -14.88 -1.90 -4.74
C SER A 257 -14.16 -1.03 -5.78
N LEU A 258 -14.90 -0.44 -6.73
CA LEU A 258 -14.32 0.45 -7.75
C LEU A 258 -13.73 1.73 -7.13
N ILE A 259 -14.41 2.32 -6.15
CA ILE A 259 -13.93 3.51 -5.43
C ILE A 259 -12.62 3.17 -4.69
N MET A 260 -12.60 2.03 -3.98
CA MET A 260 -11.43 1.62 -3.23
C MET A 260 -10.26 1.20 -4.14
N PHE A 261 -10.54 0.59 -5.29
CA PHE A 261 -9.53 0.31 -6.30
C PHE A 261 -8.80 1.58 -6.76
N LYS A 262 -9.57 2.62 -7.13
CA LYS A 262 -9.00 3.92 -7.51
C LYS A 262 -8.19 4.53 -6.38
N LYS A 263 -8.67 4.47 -5.15
CA LYS A 263 -7.99 5.01 -3.98
C LYS A 263 -6.66 4.30 -3.71
N VAL A 264 -6.65 2.97 -3.69
CA VAL A 264 -5.42 2.17 -3.49
C VAL A 264 -4.45 2.41 -4.64
N HIS A 265 -4.93 2.52 -5.89
CA HIS A 265 -4.08 2.84 -7.03
C HIS A 265 -3.44 4.23 -6.92
N ALA A 266 -4.18 5.24 -6.44
CA ALA A 266 -3.61 6.56 -6.20
C ALA A 266 -2.52 6.51 -5.13
N MET A 267 -2.73 5.76 -4.03
CA MET A 267 -1.73 5.59 -2.97
C MET A 267 -0.50 4.79 -3.47
N TYR A 268 -0.70 3.77 -4.30
CA TYR A 268 0.40 3.04 -4.94
C TYR A 268 1.33 3.98 -5.71
N ARG A 269 0.79 4.97 -6.43
CA ARG A 269 1.60 5.95 -7.16
C ARG A 269 2.41 6.87 -6.24
N THR A 270 1.97 7.11 -5.02
CA THR A 270 2.69 7.96 -4.05
C THR A 270 3.81 7.23 -3.32
N THR A 271 3.80 5.90 -3.25
CA THR A 271 4.84 5.10 -2.60
C THR A 271 6.10 4.89 -3.46
N GLY A 272 6.13 5.43 -4.69
CA GLY A 272 7.25 5.18 -5.63
C GLY A 272 7.34 3.75 -6.14
N ALA A 273 6.29 2.95 -5.93
CA ALA A 273 6.21 1.60 -6.46
C ALA A 273 6.08 1.63 -7.98
N SER A 274 6.79 0.73 -8.67
CA SER A 274 6.81 0.63 -10.13
C SER A 274 6.75 -0.83 -10.57
N PHE A 275 6.41 -1.04 -11.84
CA PHE A 275 6.42 -2.37 -12.43
C PHE A 275 7.85 -2.96 -12.49
N GLU A 276 8.84 -2.13 -12.79
CA GLU A 276 10.25 -2.55 -12.80
C GLU A 276 10.71 -3.03 -11.43
N ARG A 277 10.37 -2.29 -10.36
CA ARG A 277 10.64 -2.69 -8.99
C ARG A 277 9.92 -3.99 -8.63
N ALA A 278 8.66 -4.17 -9.07
CA ALA A 278 7.91 -5.39 -8.86
C ALA A 278 8.59 -6.61 -9.54
N GLN A 279 9.09 -6.41 -10.75
CA GLN A 279 9.83 -7.46 -11.49
C GLN A 279 11.14 -7.82 -10.80
N GLN A 280 11.90 -6.84 -10.31
CA GLN A 280 13.13 -7.06 -9.54
C GLN A 280 12.86 -7.79 -8.23
N GLU A 281 11.83 -7.38 -7.47
CA GLU A 281 11.41 -8.05 -6.23
C GLU A 281 11.03 -9.51 -6.50
N PHE A 282 10.28 -9.77 -7.57
CA PHE A 282 9.90 -11.12 -7.98
C PHE A 282 11.14 -11.96 -8.34
N ALA A 283 12.02 -11.44 -9.19
CA ALA A 283 13.24 -12.12 -9.59
C ALA A 283 14.13 -12.45 -8.38
N THR A 284 14.33 -11.49 -7.48
CA THR A 284 15.08 -11.67 -6.24
C THR A 284 14.43 -12.73 -5.33
N GLY A 285 13.09 -12.66 -5.18
CA GLY A 285 12.33 -13.62 -4.38
C GLY A 285 12.41 -15.06 -4.93
N VAL A 286 12.35 -15.22 -6.25
CA VAL A 286 12.52 -16.52 -6.92
C VAL A 286 13.94 -17.04 -6.75
N MET A 287 14.94 -16.19 -6.97
CA MET A 287 16.36 -16.56 -6.86
C MET A 287 16.77 -16.89 -5.41
N SER A 288 16.17 -16.26 -4.42
CA SER A 288 16.43 -16.53 -3.00
C SER A 288 15.68 -17.76 -2.45
N ASN A 289 14.75 -18.32 -3.21
CA ASN A 289 13.98 -19.48 -2.78
C ASN A 289 14.84 -20.75 -2.79
N LYS A 290 15.02 -21.38 -1.63
CA LYS A 290 15.84 -22.60 -1.46
C LYS A 290 15.42 -23.75 -2.38
N THR A 291 14.13 -23.89 -2.66
CA THR A 291 13.60 -24.93 -3.57
C THR A 291 14.02 -24.68 -5.02
N VAL A 292 13.98 -23.41 -5.46
CA VAL A 292 14.41 -23.01 -6.81
C VAL A 292 15.93 -23.17 -6.94
N GLN A 293 16.69 -22.76 -5.92
CA GLN A 293 18.14 -22.96 -5.90
C GLN A 293 18.52 -24.44 -5.96
N ALA A 294 17.84 -25.29 -5.18
CA ALA A 294 18.06 -26.74 -5.20
C ALA A 294 17.67 -27.36 -6.57
N ALA A 295 16.56 -26.93 -7.16
CA ALA A 295 16.15 -27.38 -8.49
C ALA A 295 17.15 -26.94 -9.59
N ALA A 296 17.62 -25.69 -9.53
CA ALA A 296 18.64 -25.17 -10.46
C ALA A 296 20.00 -25.92 -10.30
N ALA A 297 20.43 -26.14 -9.07
CA ALA A 297 21.64 -26.90 -8.80
C ALA A 297 21.54 -28.35 -9.31
N ASN A 298 20.38 -29.00 -9.09
CA ASN A 298 20.12 -30.35 -9.61
C ASN A 298 20.06 -30.38 -11.15
N ALA A 299 19.49 -29.38 -11.79
CA ALA A 299 19.46 -29.25 -13.24
C ALA A 299 20.87 -29.04 -13.81
N ALA A 300 21.67 -28.17 -13.20
CA ALA A 300 23.07 -27.93 -13.59
C ALA A 300 23.94 -29.16 -13.44
N SER A 301 23.78 -29.93 -12.32
CA SER A 301 24.52 -31.16 -12.10
C SER A 301 24.16 -32.25 -13.12
N LYS A 302 22.87 -32.36 -13.49
CA LYS A 302 22.43 -33.32 -14.53
C LYS A 302 22.94 -32.92 -15.93
N ALA A 303 22.95 -31.63 -16.26
CA ALA A 303 23.51 -31.14 -17.52
C ALA A 303 25.02 -31.41 -17.60
N ALA A 304 25.76 -31.17 -16.51
CA ALA A 304 27.18 -31.50 -16.44
C ALA A 304 27.45 -32.99 -16.60
N GLN A 305 26.63 -33.84 -15.98
CA GLN A 305 26.77 -35.34 -16.15
C GLN A 305 26.37 -35.81 -17.54
N GLY A 306 25.44 -35.15 -18.22
CA GLY A 306 25.06 -35.42 -19.62
C GLY A 306 26.19 -35.15 -20.59
N THR A 307 26.87 -34.01 -20.46
CA THR A 307 28.01 -33.63 -21.31
C THR A 307 29.23 -34.53 -21.11
N PHE A 308 29.44 -35.09 -19.92
CA PHE A 308 30.50 -36.08 -19.67
C PHE A 308 30.19 -37.46 -20.28
N LYS A 309 28.93 -37.85 -20.46
CA LYS A 309 28.52 -39.10 -21.08
C LYS A 309 28.59 -39.11 -22.61
N GLU A 310 28.56 -37.97 -23.26
CA GLU A 310 28.70 -37.82 -24.71
C GLU A 310 30.16 -37.72 -25.18
N GLN A 311 31.14 -37.61 -24.26
CA GLN A 311 32.58 -37.53 -24.56
C GLN A 311 33.34 -38.82 -24.32
N ILE A 312 32.68 -39.90 -23.93
CA ILE A 312 33.25 -41.26 -23.79
C ILE A 312 32.59 -42.20 -24.81
#